data_9df8fae42ca3dd44aa5cb64e54df09d6
#
_entry.id   9df8fae42ca3dd44aa5cb64e54df09d6
#
_cell.length_a   1.000
_cell.length_b   1.000
_cell.length_c   1.000
_cell.angle_alpha   90.00
_cell.angle_beta   90.00
_cell.angle_gamma   90.00
#
_symmetry.space_group_name_H-M   'P 1'
#
loop_
_entity.id
_entity.type
_entity.pdbx_description
1 polymer ?
#
loop_
_entity_poly.entity_id
_entity_poly.type
_entity_poly.pdbx_seq_one_letter_code
_entity_poly.pdbx_strand_id
1 'polypeptide(L)'
;MEDVLRAMGKYTKSDELNCGACGYPSCRAKATAVFQKKAEIGMCLPNAVAQAESMSNVVMDVTPSMILIVDSQMRIRECNKKALKLLEVSREEALERYIFEFIESEDIDRVLDTREPIIRKKVRLEPNGLPVVESIIYIDRLESVLVTYQDVSKEEKAKEQHYHLKMETVEMAQK
;
A
#
# COMPACT_ATOMS: atom_id res chain seq x y z
N MET A 1 29.95 19.95 4.61
CA MET A 1 29.95 19.26 3.30
C MET A 1 29.32 17.88 3.42
N GLU A 2 29.82 17.03 4.30
CA GLU A 2 29.27 15.67 4.53
C GLU A 2 27.79 15.70 4.95
N ASP A 3 27.38 16.62 5.81
CA ASP A 3 25.97 16.75 6.24
C ASP A 3 25.05 17.11 5.06
N VAL A 4 25.52 17.90 4.11
CA VAL A 4 24.77 18.22 2.89
C VAL A 4 24.65 17.00 1.98
N LEU A 5 25.72 16.22 1.84
CA LEU A 5 25.67 14.96 1.08
C LEU A 5 24.69 13.98 1.71
N ARG A 6 24.70 13.82 3.05
CA ARG A 6 23.71 13.00 3.77
C ARG A 6 22.28 13.49 3.55
N ALA A 7 22.05 14.80 3.63
CA ALA A 7 20.74 15.38 3.36
C ALA A 7 20.27 15.16 1.90
N MET A 8 21.20 14.96 0.96
CA MET A 8 20.94 14.55 -0.42
C MET A 8 20.81 13.03 -0.58
N GLY A 9 20.76 12.25 0.51
CA GLY A 9 20.70 10.79 0.45
C GLY A 9 22.01 10.11 0.04
N LYS A 10 23.16 10.77 0.26
CA LYS A 10 24.51 10.28 -0.07
C LYS A 10 25.28 9.96 1.21
N TYR A 11 25.08 8.72 1.72
CA TYR A 11 25.67 8.27 2.97
C TYR A 11 27.07 7.66 2.76
N THR A 12 27.28 7.05 1.59
CA THR A 12 28.52 6.40 1.19
C THR A 12 29.00 6.93 -0.16
N LYS A 13 30.24 6.60 -0.51
CA LYS A 13 30.81 7.00 -1.81
C LYS A 13 30.11 6.33 -3.00
N SER A 14 29.54 5.14 -2.80
CA SER A 14 28.75 4.43 -3.81
C SER A 14 27.43 5.13 -4.12
N ASP A 15 26.87 5.92 -3.19
CA ASP A 15 25.64 6.68 -3.41
C ASP A 15 25.89 7.95 -4.28
N GLU A 16 27.16 8.35 -4.44
CA GLU A 16 27.55 9.48 -5.26
C GLU A 16 27.56 9.08 -6.76
N LEU A 17 26.38 8.88 -7.35
CA LEU A 17 26.23 8.42 -8.75
C LEU A 17 26.84 9.35 -9.80
N ASN A 18 27.06 10.63 -9.47
CA ASN A 18 27.58 11.65 -10.37
C ASN A 18 26.86 11.70 -11.73
N CYS A 19 25.55 11.44 -11.72
CA CYS A 19 24.73 11.23 -12.93
C CYS A 19 24.49 12.51 -13.77
N GLY A 20 24.82 13.70 -13.24
CA GLY A 20 24.63 14.97 -13.95
C GLY A 20 23.17 15.44 -14.08
N ALA A 21 22.17 14.63 -13.73
CA ALA A 21 20.74 14.93 -13.92
C ALA A 21 20.27 16.22 -13.22
N CYS A 22 20.95 16.65 -12.17
CA CYS A 22 20.69 17.90 -11.44
C CYS A 22 21.43 19.13 -12.05
N GLY A 23 22.11 18.98 -13.19
CA GLY A 23 22.87 20.03 -13.85
C GLY A 23 24.27 20.29 -13.28
N TYR A 24 24.74 19.50 -12.33
CA TYR A 24 26.08 19.59 -11.74
C TYR A 24 26.94 18.38 -12.15
N PRO A 25 28.26 18.57 -12.37
CA PRO A 25 29.13 17.53 -12.89
C PRO A 25 29.39 16.41 -11.87
N SER A 26 29.14 16.65 -10.59
CA SER A 26 29.28 15.64 -9.54
C SER A 26 28.38 15.93 -8.35
N CYS A 27 28.10 14.90 -7.53
CA CYS A 27 27.33 15.04 -6.30
C CYS A 27 28.02 15.99 -5.31
N ARG A 28 29.34 16.03 -5.26
CA ARG A 28 30.12 16.96 -4.44
C ARG A 28 30.03 18.40 -4.94
N ALA A 29 30.07 18.61 -6.26
CA ALA A 29 29.87 19.95 -6.83
C ALA A 29 28.48 20.50 -6.52
N LYS A 30 27.44 19.62 -6.60
CA LYS A 30 26.08 19.95 -6.17
C LYS A 30 26.02 20.26 -4.68
N ALA A 31 26.63 19.45 -3.82
CA ALA A 31 26.66 19.69 -2.37
C ALA A 31 27.34 21.00 -2.02
N THR A 32 28.41 21.39 -2.74
CA THR A 32 29.05 22.69 -2.60
C THR A 32 28.10 23.83 -2.95
N ALA A 33 27.37 23.72 -4.06
CA ALA A 33 26.39 24.72 -4.48
C ALA A 33 25.24 24.87 -3.48
N VAL A 34 24.74 23.74 -2.91
CA VAL A 34 23.75 23.76 -1.83
C VAL A 34 24.29 24.46 -0.58
N PHE A 35 25.51 24.11 -0.17
CA PHE A 35 26.15 24.74 0.99
C PHE A 35 26.31 26.29 0.77
N GLN A 36 26.58 26.70 -0.43
CA GLN A 36 26.66 28.13 -0.84
C GLN A 36 25.28 28.76 -1.08
N LYS A 37 24.18 28.06 -0.82
CA LYS A 37 22.80 28.51 -1.08
C LYS A 37 22.53 28.90 -2.55
N LYS A 38 23.26 28.29 -3.48
CA LYS A 38 23.09 28.45 -4.94
C LYS A 38 22.26 27.38 -5.58
N ALA A 39 21.92 26.32 -4.83
CA ALA A 39 21.11 25.19 -5.27
C ALA A 39 20.32 24.59 -4.10
N GLU A 40 19.26 23.87 -4.42
CA GLU A 40 18.42 23.19 -3.45
C GLU A 40 18.69 21.67 -3.44
N ILE A 41 18.48 21.02 -2.28
CA ILE A 41 18.64 19.59 -2.10
C ILE A 41 17.68 18.82 -3.02
N GLY A 42 16.42 19.28 -3.13
CA GLY A 42 15.36 18.65 -3.91
C GLY A 42 15.64 18.57 -5.42
N MET A 43 16.62 19.32 -5.94
CA MET A 43 17.04 19.19 -7.34
C MET A 43 17.81 17.88 -7.65
N CYS A 44 18.16 17.08 -6.64
CA CYS A 44 18.79 15.77 -6.86
C CYS A 44 17.74 14.74 -7.27
N LEU A 45 17.63 14.43 -8.58
CA LEU A 45 16.59 13.57 -9.11
C LEU A 45 16.57 12.17 -8.45
N PRO A 46 17.69 11.43 -8.31
CA PRO A 46 17.67 10.15 -7.61
C PRO A 46 17.16 10.23 -6.16
N ASN A 47 17.50 11.31 -5.45
CA ASN A 47 17.00 11.52 -4.10
C ASN A 47 15.50 11.86 -4.07
N ALA A 48 15.02 12.66 -5.00
CA ALA A 48 13.59 12.99 -5.11
C ALA A 48 12.75 11.75 -5.43
N VAL A 49 13.23 10.88 -6.31
CA VAL A 49 12.58 9.59 -6.62
C VAL A 49 12.55 8.70 -5.38
N ALA A 50 13.68 8.51 -4.70
CA ALA A 50 13.76 7.68 -3.50
C ALA A 50 12.85 8.21 -2.36
N GLN A 51 12.73 9.52 -2.21
CA GLN A 51 11.81 10.13 -1.24
C GLN A 51 10.35 9.88 -1.61
N ALA A 52 9.99 10.02 -2.90
CA ALA A 52 8.63 9.76 -3.36
C ALA A 52 8.23 8.29 -3.17
N GLU A 53 9.12 7.35 -3.48
CA GLU A 53 8.92 5.93 -3.24
C GLU A 53 8.79 5.61 -1.75
N SER A 54 9.64 6.20 -0.91
CA SER A 54 9.58 6.03 0.54
C SER A 54 8.25 6.55 1.12
N MET A 55 7.78 7.72 0.70
CA MET A 55 6.47 8.25 1.14
C MET A 55 5.31 7.38 0.68
N SER A 56 5.34 6.89 -0.56
CA SER A 56 4.31 5.97 -1.06
C SER A 56 4.24 4.70 -0.21
N ASN A 57 5.38 4.09 0.09
CA ASN A 57 5.46 2.91 0.94
C ASN A 57 4.95 3.18 2.36
N VAL A 58 5.30 4.32 2.95
CA VAL A 58 4.81 4.71 4.29
C VAL A 58 3.29 4.84 4.29
N VAL A 59 2.70 5.51 3.30
CA VAL A 59 1.25 5.68 3.20
C VAL A 59 0.55 4.32 3.06
N MET A 60 1.06 3.44 2.21
CA MET A 60 0.53 2.09 2.07
C MET A 60 0.61 1.29 3.39
N ASP A 61 1.72 1.40 4.11
CA ASP A 61 1.97 0.63 5.32
C ASP A 61 1.18 1.11 6.55
N VAL A 62 0.87 2.41 6.65
CA VAL A 62 0.06 2.95 7.75
C VAL A 62 -1.44 2.83 7.51
N THR A 63 -1.86 2.53 6.29
CA THR A 63 -3.27 2.34 5.96
C THR A 63 -3.86 1.16 6.74
N PRO A 64 -5.03 1.31 7.38
CA PRO A 64 -5.64 0.23 8.17
C PRO A 64 -6.17 -0.92 7.31
N SER A 65 -6.33 -0.72 6.01
CA SER A 65 -6.79 -1.74 5.07
C SER A 65 -5.63 -2.55 4.48
N MET A 66 -5.91 -3.78 4.12
CA MET A 66 -5.04 -4.58 3.26
C MET A 66 -5.13 -4.04 1.84
N ILE A 67 -3.98 -3.81 1.21
CA ILE A 67 -3.90 -3.25 -0.14
C ILE A 67 -3.07 -4.20 -1.01
N LEU A 68 -3.62 -4.51 -2.19
CA LEU A 68 -2.99 -5.32 -3.22
C LEU A 68 -3.17 -4.64 -4.58
N ILE A 69 -2.17 -4.73 -5.44
CA ILE A 69 -2.28 -4.39 -6.86
C ILE A 69 -2.06 -5.69 -7.64
N VAL A 70 -3.03 -6.04 -8.46
CA VAL A 70 -3.06 -7.28 -9.24
C VAL A 70 -3.18 -6.93 -10.71
N ASP A 71 -2.30 -7.50 -11.54
CA ASP A 71 -2.29 -7.25 -12.98
C ASP A 71 -3.36 -8.05 -13.73
N SER A 72 -3.46 -7.82 -15.05
CA SER A 72 -4.38 -8.50 -15.95
C SER A 72 -4.15 -10.02 -16.07
N GLN A 73 -3.03 -10.53 -15.56
CA GLN A 73 -2.72 -11.96 -15.50
C GLN A 73 -2.98 -12.55 -14.11
N MET A 74 -3.66 -11.83 -13.22
CA MET A 74 -3.93 -12.22 -11.84
C MET A 74 -2.68 -12.36 -10.95
N ARG A 75 -1.57 -11.70 -11.31
CA ARG A 75 -0.34 -11.69 -10.51
C ARG A 75 -0.30 -10.51 -9.56
N ILE A 76 0.17 -10.73 -8.36
CA ILE A 76 0.39 -9.68 -7.37
C ILE A 76 1.61 -8.85 -7.78
N ARG A 77 1.39 -7.57 -8.07
CA ARG A 77 2.45 -6.59 -8.42
C ARG A 77 2.91 -5.79 -7.22
N GLU A 78 2.00 -5.51 -6.30
CA GLU A 78 2.29 -4.72 -5.12
C GLU A 78 1.37 -5.14 -3.97
N CYS A 79 1.87 -5.02 -2.74
CA CYS A 79 1.09 -5.29 -1.53
C CYS A 79 1.66 -4.55 -0.32
N ASN A 80 0.80 -4.16 0.60
CA ASN A 80 1.24 -3.53 1.85
C ASN A 80 1.46 -4.57 2.96
N LYS A 81 2.08 -4.14 4.06
CA LYS A 81 2.38 -5.03 5.21
C LYS A 81 1.16 -5.72 5.79
N LYS A 82 -0.01 -5.08 5.73
CA LYS A 82 -1.25 -5.71 6.22
C LYS A 82 -1.71 -6.86 5.33
N ALA A 83 -1.59 -6.71 4.01
CA ALA A 83 -1.85 -7.78 3.07
C ALA A 83 -0.88 -8.96 3.30
N LEU A 84 0.42 -8.71 3.44
CA LEU A 84 1.42 -9.74 3.72
C LEU A 84 1.12 -10.53 4.99
N LYS A 85 0.64 -9.86 6.05
CA LYS A 85 0.22 -10.54 7.29
C LYS A 85 -0.99 -11.45 7.08
N LEU A 86 -1.95 -11.03 6.26
CA LEU A 86 -3.12 -11.86 5.95
C LEU A 86 -2.72 -13.08 5.11
N LEU A 87 -1.84 -12.87 4.12
CA LEU A 87 -1.38 -13.93 3.22
C LEU A 87 -0.36 -14.87 3.89
N GLU A 88 0.16 -14.49 5.06
CA GLU A 88 1.19 -15.21 5.83
C GLU A 88 2.46 -15.51 5.03
N VAL A 89 2.87 -14.56 4.20
CA VAL A 89 4.06 -14.68 3.34
C VAL A 89 4.93 -13.43 3.43
N SER A 90 6.19 -13.58 3.02
CA SER A 90 7.09 -12.44 2.81
C SER A 90 6.71 -11.67 1.53
N ARG A 91 7.22 -10.44 1.39
CA ARG A 91 6.98 -9.63 0.19
C ARG A 91 7.56 -10.31 -1.06
N GLU A 92 8.75 -10.87 -0.94
CA GLU A 92 9.45 -11.56 -2.03
C GLU A 92 8.68 -12.79 -2.51
N GLU A 93 8.00 -13.48 -1.59
CA GLU A 93 7.17 -14.64 -1.90
C GLU A 93 5.82 -14.25 -2.52
N ALA A 94 5.25 -13.11 -2.12
CA ALA A 94 3.95 -12.66 -2.61
C ALA A 94 4.01 -12.10 -4.03
N LEU A 95 5.09 -11.33 -4.34
CA LEU A 95 5.23 -10.68 -5.64
C LEU A 95 5.35 -11.70 -6.77
N GLU A 96 4.75 -11.39 -7.90
CA GLU A 96 4.71 -12.22 -9.12
C GLU A 96 3.90 -13.54 -8.98
N ARG A 97 3.40 -13.88 -7.78
CA ARG A 97 2.51 -15.03 -7.61
C ARG A 97 1.07 -14.67 -7.96
N TYR A 98 0.29 -15.68 -8.23
CA TYR A 98 -1.12 -15.51 -8.57
C TYR A 98 -1.94 -15.23 -7.32
N ILE A 99 -2.83 -14.23 -7.38
CA ILE A 99 -3.68 -13.87 -6.23
C ILE A 99 -4.58 -15.01 -5.78
N PHE A 100 -5.06 -15.84 -6.72
CA PHE A 100 -5.94 -16.97 -6.40
C PHE A 100 -5.24 -18.09 -5.60
N GLU A 101 -3.91 -18.08 -5.51
CA GLU A 101 -3.19 -18.99 -4.59
C GLU A 101 -3.42 -18.62 -3.11
N PHE A 102 -3.89 -17.43 -2.84
CA PHE A 102 -4.07 -16.88 -1.50
C PHE A 102 -5.52 -16.50 -1.20
N ILE A 103 -6.22 -15.95 -2.17
CA ILE A 103 -7.57 -15.42 -2.01
C ILE A 103 -8.40 -15.84 -3.23
N GLU A 104 -9.48 -16.55 -2.98
CA GLU A 104 -10.48 -16.85 -4.00
C GLU A 104 -11.45 -15.66 -4.10
N SER A 105 -11.47 -14.96 -5.23
CA SER A 105 -12.37 -13.84 -5.49
C SER A 105 -12.73 -13.77 -6.96
N GLU A 106 -13.99 -14.10 -7.28
CA GLU A 106 -14.57 -13.89 -8.61
C GLU A 106 -14.74 -12.40 -8.95
N ASP A 107 -14.76 -11.57 -7.92
CA ASP A 107 -14.93 -10.13 -8.07
C ASP A 107 -13.70 -9.46 -8.70
N ILE A 108 -12.50 -10.00 -8.48
CA ILE A 108 -11.25 -9.51 -9.10
C ILE A 108 -11.31 -9.75 -10.62
N ASP A 109 -11.64 -10.99 -11.05
CA ASP A 109 -11.82 -11.34 -12.46
C ASP A 109 -12.87 -10.45 -13.12
N ARG A 110 -14.01 -10.29 -12.46
CA ARG A 110 -15.10 -9.47 -12.97
C ARG A 110 -14.66 -8.02 -13.21
N VAL A 111 -13.94 -7.40 -12.28
CA VAL A 111 -13.47 -6.02 -12.45
C VAL A 111 -12.38 -5.91 -13.51
N LEU A 112 -11.53 -6.91 -13.66
CA LEU A 112 -10.55 -6.97 -14.76
C LEU A 112 -11.24 -6.99 -16.13
N ASP A 113 -12.31 -7.78 -16.26
CA ASP A 113 -13.04 -7.95 -17.53
C ASP A 113 -13.95 -6.76 -17.84
N THR A 114 -14.74 -6.32 -16.86
CA THR A 114 -15.80 -5.31 -17.09
C THR A 114 -15.33 -3.88 -16.85
N ARG A 115 -14.25 -3.69 -16.07
CA ARG A 115 -13.75 -2.40 -15.54
C ARG A 115 -14.75 -1.67 -14.64
N GLU A 116 -15.85 -2.32 -14.29
CA GLU A 116 -16.83 -1.77 -13.36
C GLU A 116 -16.32 -1.92 -11.92
N PRO A 117 -16.14 -0.81 -11.16
CA PRO A 117 -15.59 -0.90 -9.82
C PRO A 117 -16.56 -1.54 -8.84
N ILE A 118 -16.03 -2.30 -7.91
CA ILE A 118 -16.75 -2.77 -6.73
C ILE A 118 -16.37 -1.87 -5.57
N ILE A 119 -17.33 -1.27 -4.90
CA ILE A 119 -17.11 -0.33 -3.81
C ILE A 119 -17.83 -0.79 -2.56
N ARG A 120 -17.06 -1.01 -1.48
CA ARG A 120 -17.55 -1.32 -0.13
C ARG A 120 -18.50 -2.53 -0.05
N LYS A 121 -18.23 -3.58 -0.82
CA LYS A 121 -18.94 -4.86 -0.74
C LYS A 121 -18.51 -5.61 0.52
N LYS A 122 -19.46 -6.10 1.30
CA LYS A 122 -19.17 -6.99 2.43
C LYS A 122 -18.99 -8.40 1.92
N VAL A 123 -17.86 -8.99 2.25
CA VAL A 123 -17.52 -10.38 1.90
C VAL A 123 -16.84 -11.07 3.08
N ARG A 124 -16.72 -12.39 3.01
CA ARG A 124 -15.91 -13.18 3.92
C ARG A 124 -14.75 -13.80 3.14
N LEU A 125 -13.53 -13.52 3.58
CA LEU A 125 -12.33 -14.09 2.96
C LEU A 125 -12.12 -15.51 3.48
N GLU A 126 -12.08 -16.45 2.56
CA GLU A 126 -11.71 -17.83 2.85
C GLU A 126 -10.16 -17.98 2.92
N PRO A 127 -9.62 -18.97 3.67
CA PRO A 127 -10.36 -20.02 4.41
C PRO A 127 -10.83 -19.62 5.82
N ASN A 128 -10.41 -18.46 6.34
CA ASN A 128 -10.63 -18.08 7.75
C ASN A 128 -12.01 -17.44 8.01
N GLY A 129 -12.81 -17.23 6.99
CA GLY A 129 -14.11 -16.57 7.10
C GLY A 129 -14.02 -15.13 7.62
N LEU A 130 -12.89 -14.44 7.39
CA LEU A 130 -12.63 -13.09 7.88
C LEU A 130 -13.63 -12.10 7.27
N PRO A 131 -14.48 -11.42 8.08
CA PRO A 131 -15.42 -10.45 7.56
C PRO A 131 -14.66 -9.18 7.16
N VAL A 132 -14.78 -8.82 5.89
CA VAL A 132 -14.13 -7.64 5.34
C VAL A 132 -15.09 -6.80 4.49
N VAL A 133 -14.75 -5.53 4.33
CA VAL A 133 -15.31 -4.66 3.30
C VAL A 133 -14.31 -4.58 2.17
N GLU A 134 -14.70 -5.14 1.03
CA GLU A 134 -13.92 -5.19 -0.20
C GLU A 134 -14.20 -3.97 -1.08
N SER A 135 -13.16 -3.43 -1.69
CA SER A 135 -13.29 -2.53 -2.84
C SER A 135 -12.24 -2.90 -3.89
N ILE A 136 -12.66 -2.96 -5.15
CA ILE A 136 -11.82 -3.31 -6.29
C ILE A 136 -12.03 -2.27 -7.37
N ILE A 137 -10.93 -1.64 -7.80
CA ILE A 137 -10.96 -0.54 -8.77
C ILE A 137 -9.93 -0.82 -9.86
N TYR A 138 -10.36 -0.75 -11.13
CA TYR A 138 -9.45 -0.86 -12.27
C TYR A 138 -8.64 0.43 -12.45
N ILE A 139 -7.33 0.28 -12.67
CA ILE A 139 -6.39 1.38 -12.90
C ILE A 139 -5.89 1.30 -14.34
N ASP A 140 -6.47 2.09 -15.24
CA ASP A 140 -6.16 2.07 -16.67
C ASP A 140 -4.65 2.24 -16.98
N ARG A 141 -3.97 3.15 -16.29
CA ARG A 141 -2.54 3.42 -16.51
C ARG A 141 -1.62 2.23 -16.21
N LEU A 142 -2.07 1.32 -15.35
CA LEU A 142 -1.28 0.15 -14.91
C LEU A 142 -1.82 -1.15 -15.49
N GLU A 143 -2.94 -1.11 -16.21
CA GLU A 143 -3.68 -2.30 -16.67
C GLU A 143 -3.86 -3.33 -15.54
N SER A 144 -4.20 -2.83 -14.35
CA SER A 144 -4.22 -3.58 -13.09
C SER A 144 -5.43 -3.18 -12.25
N VAL A 145 -5.76 -3.99 -11.28
CA VAL A 145 -6.78 -3.65 -10.27
C VAL A 145 -6.12 -3.34 -8.92
N LEU A 146 -6.63 -2.30 -8.28
CA LEU A 146 -6.39 -2.02 -6.86
C LEU A 146 -7.44 -2.75 -6.05
N VAL A 147 -7.01 -3.67 -5.22
CA VAL A 147 -7.86 -4.45 -4.30
C VAL A 147 -7.61 -3.99 -2.88
N THR A 148 -8.67 -3.66 -2.16
CA THR A 148 -8.58 -3.29 -0.75
C THR A 148 -9.55 -4.12 0.08
N TYR A 149 -9.07 -4.62 1.23
CA TYR A 149 -9.87 -5.32 2.23
C TYR A 149 -9.76 -4.62 3.57
N GLN A 150 -10.85 -4.13 4.09
CA GLN A 150 -10.95 -3.57 5.43
C GLN A 150 -11.53 -4.61 6.38
N ASP A 151 -10.76 -5.06 7.37
CA ASP A 151 -11.25 -5.95 8.43
C ASP A 151 -12.31 -5.23 9.27
N VAL A 152 -13.50 -5.82 9.34
CA VAL A 152 -14.65 -5.29 10.10
C VAL A 152 -15.06 -6.19 11.25
N SER A 153 -14.21 -7.14 11.64
CA SER A 153 -14.50 -8.09 12.73
C SER A 153 -14.83 -7.41 14.06
N LYS A 154 -14.16 -6.30 14.36
CA LYS A 154 -14.41 -5.54 15.61
C LYS A 154 -15.76 -4.84 15.58
N GLU A 155 -16.09 -4.24 14.43
CA GLU A 155 -17.36 -3.57 14.22
C GLU A 155 -18.54 -4.54 14.25
N GLU A 156 -18.39 -5.72 13.67
CA GLU A 156 -19.41 -6.76 13.72
C GLU A 156 -19.64 -7.26 15.15
N LYS A 157 -18.57 -7.60 15.88
CA LYS A 157 -18.67 -8.01 17.28
C LYS A 157 -19.30 -6.94 18.18
N ALA A 158 -18.95 -5.67 17.99
CA ALA A 158 -19.53 -4.58 18.75
C ALA A 158 -21.03 -4.42 18.46
N LYS A 159 -21.49 -4.62 17.23
CA LYS A 159 -22.90 -4.59 16.85
C LYS A 159 -23.67 -5.76 17.48
N GLU A 160 -23.11 -6.96 17.46
CA GLU A 160 -23.71 -8.14 18.07
C GLU A 160 -23.89 -7.93 19.59
N GLN A 161 -22.83 -7.46 20.26
CA GLN A 161 -22.92 -7.17 21.71
C GLN A 161 -23.98 -6.11 22.02
N HIS A 162 -24.05 -5.05 21.23
CA HIS A 162 -25.05 -4.00 21.40
C HIS A 162 -26.48 -4.54 21.16
N TYR A 163 -26.66 -5.42 20.20
CA TYR A 163 -27.94 -6.07 19.93
C TYR A 163 -28.36 -6.97 21.11
N HIS A 164 -27.48 -7.80 21.64
CA HIS A 164 -27.74 -8.63 22.80
C HIS A 164 -28.14 -7.80 24.02
N LEU A 165 -27.41 -6.75 24.33
CA LEU A 165 -27.74 -5.84 25.44
C LEU A 165 -29.14 -5.21 25.28
N LYS A 166 -29.52 -4.83 24.07
CA LYS A 166 -30.86 -4.30 23.79
C LYS A 166 -31.94 -5.35 24.00
N MET A 167 -31.73 -6.58 23.56
CA MET A 167 -32.69 -7.67 23.73
C MET A 167 -32.90 -8.01 25.20
N GLU A 168 -31.82 -8.12 25.98
CA GLU A 168 -31.89 -8.34 27.44
C GLU A 168 -32.66 -7.21 28.12
N THR A 169 -32.43 -5.96 27.73
CA THR A 169 -33.14 -4.81 28.30
C THR A 169 -34.64 -4.85 28.02
N VAL A 170 -35.02 -5.28 26.78
CA VAL A 170 -36.44 -5.41 26.41
C VAL A 170 -37.10 -6.56 27.18
N GLU A 171 -36.43 -7.69 27.33
CA GLU A 171 -36.95 -8.84 28.11
C GLU A 171 -37.14 -8.49 29.60
N MET A 172 -36.23 -7.73 30.18
CA MET A 172 -36.38 -7.27 31.58
C MET A 172 -37.51 -6.26 31.76
N ALA A 173 -37.81 -5.44 30.73
CA ALA A 173 -38.89 -4.46 30.79
C ALA A 173 -40.30 -5.08 30.60
N GLN A 174 -40.38 -6.34 30.13
CA GLN A 174 -41.66 -7.05 29.95
C GLN A 174 -42.04 -7.98 31.12
N LYS A 175 -41.19 -8.06 32.13
CA LYS A 175 -41.46 -8.74 33.42
C LYS A 175 -41.94 -7.80 34.49
#